data_0d74a4699093db37c24ef62be19da17f
#
_entry.id   0d74a4699093db37c24ef62be19da17f
#
_cell.length_a   1.000
_cell.length_b   1.000
_cell.length_c   1.000
_cell.angle_alpha   90.00
_cell.angle_beta   90.00
_cell.angle_gamma   90.00
#
_symmetry.space_group_name_H-M   'P 1'
#
loop_
_entity.id
_entity.type
_entity.pdbx_description
1 polymer ?
#
loop_
_entity_poly.entity_id
_entity_poly.type
_entity_poly.pdbx_seq_one_letter_code
_entity_poly.pdbx_strand_id
1 'polypeptide(L)'
;MKKDILHCLKVGGILCAIGSISALLIATTNMLTSNAISTHEKAKEEKALKEVFIDDNGVVPNDLVIGDKTDLKSLDKKYQKLLCYWNPKSTDEGENIDNKYGYVFKTEGSDKNNYGTITMLVVINNDYSFGRISIIKNSESYATTVQKDYVDQYNAGNRLLTDVTCGATYGATVIKEMAESASSYVKEVLNNGK
;
A
#
# COMPACT_ATOMS: atom_id res chain seq x y z
N MET A 1 -3.72 -36.06 -51.24
CA MET A 1 -3.19 -36.48 -49.93
C MET A 1 -1.83 -35.90 -49.59
N LYS A 2 -0.70 -36.20 -50.27
CA LYS A 2 0.63 -35.64 -49.90
C LYS A 2 0.73 -34.12 -50.01
N LYS A 3 0.10 -33.49 -51.01
CA LYS A 3 0.09 -32.02 -51.21
C LYS A 3 -0.70 -31.31 -50.11
N ASP A 4 -1.78 -31.85 -49.63
CA ASP A 4 -2.65 -31.29 -48.62
C ASP A 4 -1.96 -31.32 -47.22
N ILE A 5 -1.27 -32.43 -46.92
CA ILE A 5 -0.47 -32.55 -45.71
C ILE A 5 0.66 -31.54 -45.69
N LEU A 6 1.35 -31.32 -46.82
CA LEU A 6 2.44 -30.34 -46.91
C LEU A 6 1.92 -28.90 -46.74
N HIS A 7 0.73 -28.62 -47.24
CA HIS A 7 0.07 -27.31 -47.07
C HIS A 7 -0.31 -27.06 -45.61
N CYS A 8 -0.93 -28.03 -44.96
CA CYS A 8 -1.25 -27.95 -43.52
C CYS A 8 0.01 -27.77 -42.67
N LEU A 9 1.10 -28.45 -42.95
CA LEU A 9 2.38 -28.28 -42.25
C LEU A 9 2.97 -26.88 -42.44
N LYS A 10 2.90 -26.31 -43.64
CA LYS A 10 3.35 -24.94 -43.91
C LYS A 10 2.51 -23.92 -43.15
N VAL A 11 1.19 -24.00 -43.20
CA VAL A 11 0.28 -23.09 -42.50
C VAL A 11 0.47 -23.22 -41.00
N GLY A 12 0.54 -24.44 -40.44
CA GLY A 12 0.81 -24.70 -39.05
C GLY A 12 2.17 -24.13 -38.59
N GLY A 13 3.21 -24.29 -39.42
CA GLY A 13 4.55 -23.73 -39.12
C GLY A 13 4.55 -22.21 -39.09
N ILE A 14 3.84 -21.56 -40.00
CA ILE A 14 3.71 -20.06 -39.99
C ILE A 14 2.96 -19.60 -38.74
N LEU A 15 1.86 -20.26 -38.40
CA LEU A 15 1.10 -19.90 -37.18
C LEU A 15 1.92 -20.08 -35.91
N CYS A 16 2.68 -21.18 -35.82
CA CYS A 16 3.59 -21.40 -34.70
C CYS A 16 4.69 -20.33 -34.63
N ALA A 17 5.27 -19.93 -35.77
CA ALA A 17 6.27 -18.88 -35.79
C ALA A 17 5.71 -17.52 -35.35
N ILE A 18 4.53 -17.12 -35.80
CA ILE A 18 3.85 -15.89 -35.40
C ILE A 18 3.53 -15.95 -33.90
N GLY A 19 2.98 -17.05 -33.40
CA GLY A 19 2.68 -17.24 -32.00
C GLY A 19 3.92 -17.14 -31.10
N SER A 20 5.03 -17.75 -31.53
CA SER A 20 6.31 -17.70 -30.78
C SER A 20 6.90 -16.30 -30.74
N ILE A 21 6.88 -15.57 -31.86
CA ILE A 21 7.35 -14.16 -31.91
C ILE A 21 6.48 -13.27 -31.01
N SER A 22 5.16 -13.42 -31.08
CA SER A 22 4.25 -12.64 -30.21
C SER A 22 4.46 -12.92 -28.72
N ALA A 23 4.61 -14.20 -28.35
CA ALA A 23 4.91 -14.58 -26.97
C ALA A 23 6.25 -13.99 -26.48
N LEU A 24 7.28 -14.01 -27.32
CA LEU A 24 8.59 -13.45 -27.00
C LEU A 24 8.54 -11.93 -26.82
N LEU A 25 7.78 -11.22 -27.68
CA LEU A 25 7.57 -9.78 -27.55
C LEU A 25 6.83 -9.42 -26.25
N ILE A 26 5.79 -10.16 -25.91
CA ILE A 26 5.05 -9.94 -24.65
C ILE A 26 5.95 -10.20 -23.44
N ALA A 27 6.72 -11.30 -23.45
CA ALA A 27 7.62 -11.66 -22.36
C ALA A 27 8.71 -10.60 -22.15
N THR A 28 9.35 -10.14 -23.25
CA THR A 28 10.39 -9.07 -23.18
C THR A 28 9.81 -7.74 -22.71
N THR A 29 8.64 -7.34 -23.19
CA THR A 29 7.98 -6.12 -22.77
C THR A 29 7.63 -6.19 -21.28
N ASN A 30 7.09 -7.32 -20.81
CA ASN A 30 6.78 -7.52 -19.40
C ASN A 30 8.03 -7.50 -18.52
N MET A 31 9.13 -8.08 -18.96
CA MET A 31 10.42 -8.06 -18.24
C MET A 31 11.00 -6.63 -18.12
N LEU A 32 10.93 -5.85 -19.17
CA LEU A 32 11.40 -4.45 -19.17
C LEU A 32 10.51 -3.54 -18.32
N THR A 33 9.20 -3.72 -18.38
CA THR A 33 8.25 -2.88 -17.64
C THR A 33 8.15 -3.24 -16.17
N SER A 34 8.35 -4.51 -15.78
CA SER A 34 8.29 -4.93 -14.37
C SER A 34 9.33 -4.24 -13.49
N ASN A 35 10.55 -4.06 -13.98
CA ASN A 35 11.60 -3.34 -13.26
C ASN A 35 11.27 -1.85 -13.10
N ALA A 36 10.75 -1.21 -14.14
CA ALA A 36 10.33 0.20 -14.07
C ALA A 36 9.16 0.39 -13.09
N ILE A 37 8.17 -0.52 -13.12
CA ILE A 37 7.01 -0.51 -12.21
C ILE A 37 7.49 -0.68 -10.77
N SER A 38 8.34 -1.67 -10.48
CA SER A 38 8.83 -1.93 -9.12
C SER A 38 9.64 -0.76 -8.56
N THR A 39 10.45 -0.09 -9.38
CA THR A 39 11.20 1.10 -8.98
C THR A 39 10.26 2.26 -8.67
N HIS A 40 9.23 2.46 -9.50
CA HIS A 40 8.24 3.52 -9.29
C HIS A 40 7.37 3.27 -8.05
N GLU A 41 6.99 2.03 -7.78
CA GLU A 41 6.25 1.65 -6.58
C GLU A 41 7.08 1.86 -5.32
N LYS A 42 8.37 1.51 -5.32
CA LYS A 42 9.30 1.79 -4.21
C LYS A 42 9.44 3.29 -3.95
N ALA A 43 9.63 4.08 -5.01
CA ALA A 43 9.74 5.54 -4.87
C ALA A 43 8.46 6.16 -4.30
N LYS A 44 7.29 5.67 -4.69
CA LYS A 44 6.00 6.09 -4.09
C LYS A 44 5.88 5.69 -2.63
N GLU A 45 6.30 4.47 -2.27
CA GLU A 45 6.30 3.99 -0.89
C GLU A 45 7.24 4.83 -0.01
N GLU A 46 8.45 5.12 -0.47
CA GLU A 46 9.41 5.98 0.24
C GLU A 46 8.89 7.41 0.41
N LYS A 47 8.25 7.97 -0.62
CA LYS A 47 7.62 9.29 -0.52
C LYS A 47 6.49 9.28 0.49
N ALA A 48 5.60 8.30 0.42
CA ALA A 48 4.48 8.15 1.34
C ALA A 48 4.95 7.94 2.79
N LEU A 49 6.05 7.18 3.01
CA LEU A 49 6.67 7.02 4.33
C LEU A 49 7.18 8.33 4.92
N LYS A 50 7.70 9.25 4.10
CA LYS A 50 8.09 10.59 4.56
C LYS A 50 6.86 11.45 4.83
N GLU A 51 5.84 11.38 4.00
CA GLU A 51 4.61 12.18 4.13
C GLU A 51 3.83 11.90 5.42
N VAL A 52 3.81 10.66 5.92
CA VAL A 52 3.08 10.32 7.16
C VAL A 52 3.75 10.87 8.43
N PHE A 53 4.99 11.36 8.33
CA PHE A 53 5.72 11.99 9.45
C PHE A 53 5.88 13.49 9.32
N ILE A 54 5.27 14.11 8.32
CA ILE A 54 5.28 15.56 8.17
C ILE A 54 4.52 16.18 9.35
N ASP A 55 5.15 17.12 10.04
CA ASP A 55 4.52 17.91 11.11
C ASP A 55 3.52 18.95 10.54
N ASP A 56 2.89 19.71 11.43
CA ASP A 56 1.94 20.76 11.03
C ASP A 56 2.60 21.92 10.25
N ASN A 57 3.92 22.02 10.27
CA ASN A 57 4.72 23.00 9.52
C ASN A 57 5.17 22.45 8.15
N GLY A 58 4.83 21.22 7.82
CA GLY A 58 5.22 20.58 6.56
C GLY A 58 6.65 20.01 6.57
N VAL A 59 7.25 19.81 7.75
CA VAL A 59 8.64 19.34 7.91
C VAL A 59 8.66 17.92 8.45
N VAL A 60 9.52 17.07 7.88
CA VAL A 60 9.81 15.73 8.43
C VAL A 60 10.80 15.90 9.56
N PRO A 61 10.60 15.27 10.74
CA PRO A 61 11.54 15.35 11.86
C PRO A 61 12.94 14.91 11.46
N ASN A 62 13.95 15.72 11.79
CA ASN A 62 15.35 15.45 11.41
C ASN A 62 15.96 14.24 12.15
N ASP A 63 15.41 13.89 13.30
CA ASP A 63 15.79 12.77 14.14
C ASP A 63 15.09 11.45 13.77
N LEU A 64 14.19 11.49 12.79
CA LEU A 64 13.44 10.31 12.33
C LEU A 64 14.33 9.37 11.54
N VAL A 65 14.47 8.14 12.00
CA VAL A 65 15.03 7.02 11.25
C VAL A 65 13.93 5.98 11.03
N ILE A 66 13.59 5.75 9.77
CA ILE A 66 12.66 4.68 9.41
C ILE A 66 13.41 3.36 9.59
N GLY A 67 12.99 2.57 10.57
CA GLY A 67 13.57 1.26 10.86
C GLY A 67 13.32 0.22 9.77
N ASP A 68 13.73 -1.03 10.05
CA ASP A 68 13.56 -2.14 9.12
C ASP A 68 12.08 -2.46 8.89
N LYS A 69 11.80 -2.88 7.67
CA LYS A 69 10.48 -3.36 7.25
C LYS A 69 10.26 -4.77 7.77
N THR A 70 9.16 -4.99 8.47
CA THR A 70 8.71 -6.32 8.90
C THR A 70 7.50 -6.74 8.06
N ASP A 71 7.66 -7.74 7.22
CA ASP A 71 6.57 -8.29 6.41
C ASP A 71 5.65 -9.17 7.27
N LEU A 72 4.36 -8.97 7.14
CA LEU A 72 3.32 -9.70 7.84
C LEU A 72 2.76 -10.79 6.92
N LYS A 73 3.02 -12.05 7.25
CA LYS A 73 2.57 -13.22 6.47
C LYS A 73 1.68 -14.12 7.32
N SER A 74 0.67 -14.72 6.68
CA SER A 74 -0.20 -15.74 7.31
C SER A 74 -0.88 -15.28 8.60
N LEU A 75 -1.39 -14.04 8.59
CA LEU A 75 -2.12 -13.47 9.73
C LEU A 75 -3.54 -14.03 9.82
N ASP A 76 -4.10 -13.94 11.03
CA ASP A 76 -5.53 -14.17 11.28
C ASP A 76 -6.40 -13.28 10.37
N LYS A 77 -7.62 -13.73 10.10
CA LYS A 77 -8.58 -12.98 9.26
C LYS A 77 -8.73 -11.51 9.66
N LYS A 78 -8.63 -11.20 10.94
CA LYS A 78 -8.70 -9.86 11.51
C LYS A 78 -7.61 -8.92 10.97
N TYR A 79 -6.44 -9.46 10.62
CA TYR A 79 -5.26 -8.71 10.22
C TYR A 79 -4.86 -8.91 8.76
N GLN A 80 -5.67 -9.57 7.96
CA GLN A 80 -5.36 -9.87 6.55
C GLN A 80 -5.14 -8.63 5.68
N LYS A 81 -5.64 -7.47 6.12
CA LYS A 81 -5.43 -6.18 5.45
C LYS A 81 -4.03 -5.59 5.69
N LEU A 82 -3.27 -6.11 6.66
CA LEU A 82 -1.94 -5.64 7.00
C LEU A 82 -0.89 -6.37 6.15
N LEU A 83 -0.05 -5.64 5.43
CA LEU A 83 0.99 -6.20 4.58
C LEU A 83 2.35 -6.24 5.29
N CYS A 84 2.72 -5.14 5.91
CA CYS A 84 3.98 -4.98 6.63
C CYS A 84 3.89 -3.78 7.56
N TYR A 85 4.89 -3.65 8.45
CA TYR A 85 5.05 -2.45 9.27
C TYR A 85 6.52 -2.06 9.42
N TRP A 86 6.73 -0.81 9.81
CA TRP A 86 8.01 -0.24 10.24
C TRP A 86 7.87 0.22 11.68
N ASN A 87 8.97 0.14 12.41
CA ASN A 87 9.12 0.70 13.74
C ASN A 87 10.13 1.87 13.69
N PRO A 88 9.69 3.10 13.41
CA PRO A 88 10.56 4.25 13.34
C PRO A 88 11.18 4.56 14.70
N LYS A 89 12.43 5.03 14.65
CA LYS A 89 13.23 5.37 15.81
C LYS A 89 13.60 6.86 15.80
N SER A 90 13.88 7.41 16.94
CA SER A 90 14.50 8.73 17.08
C SER A 90 16.01 8.58 17.31
N THR A 91 16.79 9.45 16.68
CA THR A 91 18.25 9.55 16.92
C THR A 91 18.63 10.77 17.76
N ASP A 92 17.73 11.32 18.56
CA ASP A 92 17.99 12.47 19.41
C ASP A 92 19.10 12.16 20.41
N GLU A 93 20.14 13.03 20.45
CA GLU A 93 21.22 13.10 21.43
C GLU A 93 21.95 11.76 21.72
N GLY A 94 22.00 10.85 20.76
CA GLY A 94 22.76 9.59 20.87
C GLY A 94 22.03 8.46 21.58
N GLU A 95 20.80 8.65 22.03
CA GLU A 95 19.94 7.60 22.51
C GLU A 95 18.95 7.17 21.40
N ASN A 96 18.98 5.89 21.04
CA ASN A 96 17.92 5.30 20.22
C ASN A 96 16.64 5.16 21.06
N ILE A 97 15.76 6.14 20.98
CA ILE A 97 14.44 6.06 21.63
C ILE A 97 13.54 5.22 20.72
N ASP A 98 13.41 3.95 21.04
CA ASP A 98 12.49 3.06 20.35
C ASP A 98 11.05 3.55 20.54
N ASN A 99 10.27 3.49 19.46
CA ASN A 99 8.84 3.82 19.43
C ASN A 99 8.46 5.28 19.67
N LYS A 100 9.37 6.27 19.60
CA LYS A 100 9.00 7.71 19.74
C LYS A 100 7.89 8.09 18.76
N TYR A 101 7.92 7.55 17.56
CA TYR A 101 6.99 7.86 16.47
C TYR A 101 5.88 6.82 16.25
N GLY A 102 5.73 5.85 17.18
CA GLY A 102 4.77 4.76 17.02
C GLY A 102 5.16 3.78 15.91
N TYR A 103 4.17 3.20 15.25
CA TYR A 103 4.35 2.22 14.18
C TYR A 103 3.72 2.72 12.89
N VAL A 104 4.36 2.44 11.74
CA VAL A 104 3.76 2.68 10.42
C VAL A 104 3.36 1.36 9.80
N PHE A 105 2.10 1.24 9.42
CA PHE A 105 1.60 0.05 8.73
C PHE A 105 1.32 0.35 7.26
N LYS A 106 1.76 -0.54 6.39
CA LYS A 106 1.26 -0.63 5.02
C LYS A 106 0.09 -1.59 5.01
N THR A 107 -1.05 -1.10 4.55
CA THR A 107 -2.30 -1.84 4.52
C THR A 107 -2.89 -1.84 3.12
N GLU A 108 -3.65 -2.89 2.80
CA GLU A 108 -4.37 -3.00 1.54
C GLU A 108 -5.76 -3.56 1.79
N GLY A 109 -6.76 -2.97 1.16
CA GLY A 109 -8.14 -3.40 1.30
C GLY A 109 -9.02 -2.96 0.15
N SER A 110 -10.15 -3.67 0.00
CA SER A 110 -11.24 -3.32 -0.90
C SER A 110 -12.56 -3.43 -0.15
N ASP A 111 -13.59 -2.74 -0.62
CA ASP A 111 -14.92 -2.87 -0.07
C ASP A 111 -15.61 -4.18 -0.52
N LYS A 112 -16.76 -4.48 0.08
CA LYS A 112 -17.55 -5.70 -0.22
C LYS A 112 -18.04 -5.77 -1.67
N ASN A 113 -18.19 -4.63 -2.33
CA ASN A 113 -18.67 -4.52 -3.70
C ASN A 113 -17.51 -4.50 -4.70
N ASN A 114 -16.27 -4.53 -4.21
CA ASN A 114 -15.04 -4.56 -5.03
C ASN A 114 -14.94 -3.39 -6.02
N TYR A 115 -15.30 -2.16 -5.59
CA TYR A 115 -15.17 -0.94 -6.40
C TYR A 115 -13.72 -0.52 -6.67
N GLY A 116 -12.76 -1.25 -6.14
CA GLY A 116 -11.33 -1.06 -6.30
C GLY A 116 -10.57 -1.39 -5.03
N THR A 117 -9.28 -1.20 -5.09
CA THR A 117 -8.35 -1.49 -3.98
C THR A 117 -7.66 -0.21 -3.54
N ILE A 118 -7.56 -0.01 -2.23
CA ILE A 118 -6.78 1.05 -1.61
C ILE A 118 -5.57 0.44 -0.94
N THR A 119 -4.38 0.95 -1.25
CA THR A 119 -3.13 0.67 -0.52
C THR A 119 -2.68 1.95 0.14
N MET A 120 -2.48 1.94 1.45
CA MET A 120 -2.10 3.13 2.21
C MET A 120 -1.07 2.83 3.29
N LEU A 121 -0.43 3.88 3.78
CA LEU A 121 0.30 3.91 5.05
C LEU A 121 -0.56 4.59 6.10
N VAL A 122 -0.51 4.07 7.31
CA VAL A 122 -1.13 4.67 8.49
C VAL A 122 -0.16 4.60 9.66
N VAL A 123 -0.01 5.71 10.38
CA VAL A 123 0.72 5.77 11.64
C VAL A 123 -0.21 5.38 12.77
N ILE A 124 0.27 4.50 13.64
CA ILE A 124 -0.39 4.16 14.91
C ILE A 124 0.51 4.64 16.04
N ASN A 125 0.06 5.62 16.77
CA ASN A 125 0.79 6.21 17.89
C ASN A 125 0.90 5.22 19.06
N ASN A 126 1.76 5.53 20.03
CA ASN A 126 1.98 4.69 21.22
C ASN A 126 0.76 4.54 22.13
N ASP A 127 -0.16 5.50 22.09
CA ASP A 127 -1.44 5.48 22.78
C ASP A 127 -2.56 4.78 21.96
N TYR A 128 -2.18 4.11 20.85
CA TYR A 128 -3.05 3.43 19.90
C TYR A 128 -3.95 4.36 19.10
N SER A 129 -3.79 5.66 19.21
CA SER A 129 -4.49 6.63 18.36
C SER A 129 -3.96 6.59 16.92
N PHE A 130 -4.78 7.09 16.00
CA PHE A 130 -4.42 7.15 14.59
C PHE A 130 -3.60 8.42 14.32
N GLY A 131 -2.42 8.26 13.75
CA GLY A 131 -1.63 9.34 13.18
C GLY A 131 -2.02 9.63 11.73
N ARG A 132 -1.12 10.27 10.98
CA ARG A 132 -1.38 10.63 9.58
C ARG A 132 -1.53 9.41 8.67
N ILE A 133 -2.23 9.62 7.57
CA ILE A 133 -2.48 8.61 6.53
C ILE A 133 -1.91 9.13 5.20
N SER A 134 -1.24 8.27 4.44
CA SER A 134 -0.85 8.54 3.05
C SER A 134 -1.31 7.39 2.15
N ILE A 135 -2.02 7.72 1.06
CA ILE A 135 -2.46 6.74 0.07
C ILE A 135 -1.36 6.54 -0.96
N ILE A 136 -0.86 5.29 -1.08
CA ILE A 136 0.13 4.88 -2.08
C ILE A 136 -0.55 4.59 -3.43
N LYS A 137 -1.67 3.88 -3.36
CA LYS A 137 -2.44 3.46 -4.54
C LYS A 137 -3.92 3.45 -4.21
N ASN A 138 -4.71 4.01 -5.11
CA ASN A 138 -6.16 3.93 -5.05
C ASN A 138 -6.70 3.66 -6.45
N SER A 139 -7.35 2.52 -6.63
CA SER A 139 -7.99 2.12 -7.89
C SER A 139 -9.51 2.21 -7.84
N GLU A 140 -10.07 2.83 -6.79
CA GLU A 140 -11.51 3.03 -6.68
C GLU A 140 -12.05 4.06 -7.66
N SER A 141 -13.33 3.92 -8.02
CA SER A 141 -14.02 4.86 -8.90
C SER A 141 -14.07 6.28 -8.36
N TYR A 142 -14.08 6.45 -7.04
CA TYR A 142 -14.13 7.74 -6.33
C TYR A 142 -12.82 8.11 -5.65
N ALA A 143 -11.68 7.65 -6.19
CA ALA A 143 -10.35 7.84 -5.60
C ALA A 143 -10.05 9.31 -5.24
N THR A 144 -10.42 10.26 -6.11
CA THR A 144 -10.20 11.71 -5.89
C THR A 144 -11.02 12.22 -4.71
N THR A 145 -12.28 11.79 -4.57
CA THR A 145 -13.16 12.17 -3.46
C THR A 145 -12.64 11.59 -2.14
N VAL A 146 -12.23 10.30 -2.13
CA VAL A 146 -11.60 9.67 -0.96
C VAL A 146 -10.35 10.45 -0.53
N GLN A 147 -9.51 10.85 -1.48
CA GLN A 147 -8.30 11.62 -1.14
C GLN A 147 -8.65 12.98 -0.55
N LYS A 148 -9.40 13.82 -1.28
CA LYS A 148 -9.64 15.23 -0.93
C LYS A 148 -10.61 15.41 0.24
N ASP A 149 -11.71 14.67 0.22
CA ASP A 149 -12.83 14.91 1.14
C ASP A 149 -12.78 14.03 2.38
N TYR A 150 -11.85 13.05 2.40
CA TYR A 150 -11.66 12.20 3.57
C TYR A 150 -10.23 12.25 4.10
N VAL A 151 -9.22 11.79 3.35
CA VAL A 151 -7.85 11.69 3.84
C VAL A 151 -7.21 13.05 4.09
N ASP A 152 -7.32 13.98 3.13
CA ASP A 152 -6.73 15.32 3.28
C ASP A 152 -7.42 16.10 4.42
N GLN A 153 -8.75 15.97 4.57
CA GLN A 153 -9.50 16.59 5.67
C GLN A 153 -9.14 15.96 7.02
N TYR A 154 -8.96 14.64 7.08
CA TYR A 154 -8.50 13.96 8.27
C TYR A 154 -7.10 14.44 8.67
N ASN A 155 -6.14 14.44 7.74
CA ASN A 155 -4.77 14.88 7.99
C ASN A 155 -4.65 16.38 8.37
N ALA A 156 -5.61 17.19 7.94
CA ALA A 156 -5.71 18.60 8.31
C ALA A 156 -6.41 18.82 9.66
N GLY A 157 -6.86 17.78 10.34
CA GLY A 157 -7.60 17.87 11.61
C GLY A 157 -9.05 18.35 11.50
N ASN A 158 -9.59 18.46 10.29
CA ASN A 158 -10.95 18.92 10.03
C ASN A 158 -12.00 17.80 10.10
N ARG A 159 -11.57 16.56 10.29
CA ARG A 159 -12.43 15.37 10.30
C ARG A 159 -11.83 14.28 11.20
N LEU A 160 -12.69 13.49 11.83
CA LEU A 160 -12.26 12.28 12.53
C LEU A 160 -12.17 11.10 11.55
N LEU A 161 -11.24 10.17 11.80
CA LEU A 161 -11.13 8.96 10.98
C LEU A 161 -12.39 8.08 11.06
N THR A 162 -13.13 8.17 12.16
CA THR A 162 -14.39 7.46 12.38
C THR A 162 -15.57 8.03 11.61
N ASP A 163 -15.47 9.27 11.12
CA ASP A 163 -16.49 9.89 10.30
C ASP A 163 -16.29 9.50 8.83
N VAL A 164 -17.02 8.49 8.39
CA VAL A 164 -16.95 7.97 7.02
C VAL A 164 -17.91 8.67 6.05
N THR A 165 -18.60 9.72 6.48
CA THR A 165 -19.54 10.46 5.66
C THR A 165 -18.79 11.42 4.70
N CYS A 166 -18.58 10.95 3.50
CA CYS A 166 -17.94 11.76 2.46
C CYS A 166 -18.44 11.40 1.11
N GLY A 167 -18.75 11.86 0.12
CA GLY A 167 -19.27 11.40 -1.19
C GLY A 167 -18.75 10.03 -1.68
N ALA A 168 -17.80 9.42 -0.98
CA ALA A 168 -17.22 8.10 -1.26
C ALA A 168 -17.16 7.24 0.02
N THR A 169 -18.31 7.01 0.63
CA THR A 169 -18.46 6.34 1.93
C THR A 169 -17.81 4.94 1.96
N TYR A 170 -17.85 4.18 0.87
CA TYR A 170 -17.24 2.84 0.81
C TYR A 170 -15.72 2.90 0.99
N GLY A 171 -15.03 3.77 0.24
CA GLY A 171 -13.59 3.97 0.37
C GLY A 171 -13.18 4.48 1.75
N ALA A 172 -13.94 5.43 2.31
CA ALA A 172 -13.73 5.92 3.67
C ALA A 172 -13.88 4.80 4.72
N THR A 173 -14.88 3.91 4.57
CA THR A 173 -15.07 2.75 5.43
C THR A 173 -13.87 1.79 5.37
N VAL A 174 -13.36 1.51 4.17
CA VAL A 174 -12.19 0.64 3.98
C VAL A 174 -10.95 1.22 4.67
N ILE A 175 -10.70 2.52 4.53
CA ILE A 175 -9.59 3.21 5.21
C ILE A 175 -9.73 3.11 6.73
N LYS A 176 -10.90 3.37 7.27
CA LYS A 176 -11.20 3.23 8.70
C LYS A 176 -10.91 1.81 9.19
N GLU A 177 -11.46 0.79 8.52
CA GLU A 177 -11.27 -0.61 8.89
C GLU A 177 -9.79 -1.04 8.85
N MET A 178 -9.02 -0.56 7.87
CA MET A 178 -7.60 -0.82 7.77
C MET A 178 -6.82 -0.19 8.94
N ALA A 179 -7.15 1.05 9.31
CA ALA A 179 -6.52 1.73 10.44
C ALA A 179 -6.89 1.08 11.78
N GLU A 180 -8.15 0.69 11.98
CA GLU A 180 -8.60 -0.04 13.17
C GLU A 180 -7.92 -1.42 13.29
N SER A 181 -7.71 -2.11 12.18
CA SER A 181 -6.97 -3.38 12.14
C SER A 181 -5.51 -3.18 12.57
N ALA A 182 -4.85 -2.12 12.09
CA ALA A 182 -3.48 -1.79 12.47
C ALA A 182 -3.37 -1.42 13.97
N SER A 183 -4.26 -0.57 14.48
CA SER A 183 -4.30 -0.22 15.91
C SER A 183 -4.53 -1.44 16.80
N SER A 184 -5.44 -2.32 16.41
CA SER A 184 -5.67 -3.58 17.13
C SER A 184 -4.45 -4.50 17.13
N TYR A 185 -3.71 -4.56 16.01
CA TYR A 185 -2.48 -5.35 15.92
C TYR A 185 -1.39 -4.83 16.86
N VAL A 186 -1.18 -3.52 16.93
CA VAL A 186 -0.24 -2.91 17.89
C VAL A 186 -0.63 -3.28 19.31
N LYS A 187 -1.91 -3.11 19.66
CA LYS A 187 -2.41 -3.36 21.01
C LYS A 187 -2.33 -4.83 21.42
N GLU A 188 -2.72 -5.74 20.54
CA GLU A 188 -2.90 -7.16 20.89
C GLU A 188 -1.66 -8.01 20.62
N VAL A 189 -0.82 -7.64 19.67
CA VAL A 189 0.31 -8.44 19.23
C VAL A 189 1.65 -7.81 19.61
N LEU A 190 1.85 -6.52 19.31
CA LEU A 190 3.15 -5.89 19.53
C LEU A 190 3.36 -5.46 21.00
N ASN A 191 2.30 -5.08 21.71
CA ASN A 191 2.40 -4.59 23.09
C ASN A 191 1.93 -5.60 24.15
N ASN A 192 1.29 -6.71 23.79
CA ASN A 192 0.97 -7.78 24.75
C ASN A 192 2.16 -8.64 25.19
N GLY A 193 3.38 -8.31 24.74
CA GLY A 193 4.63 -8.96 25.13
C GLY A 193 5.49 -8.13 26.12
N LYS A 194 4.96 -7.01 26.62
CA LYS A 194 5.67 -6.16 27.59
C LYS A 194 4.95 -6.12 28.91
#